data_1066c937f6d101bb0ea8d49bfebec374
#
_entry.id   1066c937f6d101bb0ea8d49bfebec374
#
_cell.length_a   1.000
_cell.length_b   1.000
_cell.length_c   1.000
_cell.angle_alpha   90.00
_cell.angle_beta   90.00
_cell.angle_gamma   90.00
#
_symmetry.space_group_name_H-M   'P 1'
#
loop_
_entity.id
_entity.type
_entity.pdbx_description
1 polymer ?
#
loop_
_entity_poly.entity_id
_entity_poly.type
_entity_poly.pdbx_seq_one_letter_code
_entity_poly.pdbx_strand_id
1 'polypeptide(L)'
;IDWHGHQDRGFGVQNSLWALEAGAHRVHACAIGIGERVGNTPMDQLLVNLQLLGWIDRDLTKLHEYCELASRATGVPIPDNYPIVGRDAFRTGTGVHAAAIIKARKKGDDWLADRVYSGVPASMVGRKQIIEVGPMSGISNVQCWLDNHGIPVRPELVDAIFQRAKESDRILNDEEILSLVHGLTPTAAAR
;
A
#
# COMPACT_ATOMS: atom_id res chain seq x y z
N ILE A 1 5.60 -22.50 -26.80
CA ILE A 1 6.50 -22.70 -25.64
C ILE A 1 5.75 -22.15 -24.42
N ASP A 2 5.61 -23.00 -23.41
CA ASP A 2 5.06 -22.63 -22.10
C ASP A 2 6.21 -22.53 -21.10
N TRP A 3 6.21 -21.49 -20.29
CA TRP A 3 7.16 -21.28 -19.21
C TRP A 3 6.55 -21.60 -17.86
N HIS A 4 7.19 -22.41 -17.06
CA HIS A 4 6.84 -22.68 -15.67
C HIS A 4 8.07 -22.48 -14.79
N GLY A 5 7.97 -21.56 -13.84
CA GLY A 5 9.08 -21.18 -12.97
C GLY A 5 8.70 -21.15 -11.49
N HIS A 6 9.68 -21.43 -10.63
CA HIS A 6 9.58 -21.37 -9.18
C HIS A 6 10.36 -20.19 -8.59
N GLN A 7 10.07 -19.86 -7.33
CA GLN A 7 10.62 -18.71 -6.60
C GLN A 7 11.87 -19.04 -5.76
N ASP A 8 12.50 -20.20 -5.93
CA ASP A 8 13.58 -20.68 -5.03
C ASP A 8 14.72 -19.66 -4.81
N ARG A 9 14.98 -18.80 -5.79
CA ARG A 9 16.00 -17.74 -5.73
C ARG A 9 15.41 -16.33 -5.77
N GLY A 10 14.10 -16.16 -5.63
CA GLY A 10 13.42 -14.87 -5.69
C GLY A 10 13.27 -14.29 -7.11
N PHE A 11 13.56 -15.03 -8.18
CA PHE A 11 13.54 -14.54 -9.56
C PHE A 11 12.31 -14.97 -10.37
N GLY A 12 11.25 -15.46 -9.74
CA GLY A 12 10.10 -16.01 -10.47
C GLY A 12 9.48 -15.01 -11.44
N VAL A 13 9.21 -13.77 -10.98
CA VAL A 13 8.66 -12.71 -11.83
C VAL A 13 9.65 -12.33 -12.94
N GLN A 14 10.91 -12.07 -12.59
CA GLN A 14 11.92 -11.64 -13.55
C GLN A 14 12.17 -12.70 -14.63
N ASN A 15 12.31 -13.96 -14.24
CA ASN A 15 12.50 -15.06 -15.19
C ASN A 15 11.28 -15.23 -16.11
N SER A 16 10.08 -15.00 -15.60
CA SER A 16 8.85 -15.06 -16.39
C SER A 16 8.76 -13.94 -17.43
N LEU A 17 9.18 -12.72 -17.08
CA LEU A 17 9.29 -11.60 -18.02
C LEU A 17 10.33 -11.92 -19.11
N TRP A 18 11.50 -12.39 -18.73
CA TRP A 18 12.55 -12.78 -19.71
C TRP A 18 12.12 -13.95 -20.59
N ALA A 19 11.38 -14.92 -20.08
CA ALA A 19 10.83 -15.99 -20.89
C ALA A 19 9.88 -15.48 -21.97
N LEU A 20 8.98 -14.52 -21.61
CA LEU A 20 8.09 -13.89 -22.57
C LEU A 20 8.88 -13.08 -23.63
N GLU A 21 9.87 -12.29 -23.21
CA GLU A 21 10.75 -11.53 -24.10
C GLU A 21 11.53 -12.46 -25.05
N ALA A 22 11.95 -13.64 -24.55
CA ALA A 22 12.63 -14.65 -25.35
C ALA A 22 11.69 -15.49 -26.25
N GLY A 23 10.38 -15.20 -26.25
CA GLY A 23 9.41 -15.82 -27.16
C GLY A 23 8.59 -16.97 -26.55
N ALA A 24 8.48 -17.06 -25.23
CA ALA A 24 7.49 -17.94 -24.61
C ALA A 24 6.08 -17.39 -24.93
N HIS A 25 5.16 -18.30 -25.29
CA HIS A 25 3.78 -17.96 -25.64
C HIS A 25 2.87 -17.88 -24.43
N ARG A 26 3.23 -18.58 -23.33
CA ARG A 26 2.45 -18.70 -22.10
C ARG A 26 3.36 -18.79 -20.90
N VAL A 27 2.94 -18.16 -19.81
CA VAL A 27 3.59 -18.25 -18.49
C VAL A 27 2.60 -18.81 -17.47
N HIS A 28 3.05 -19.74 -16.65
CA HIS A 28 2.29 -20.24 -15.52
C HIS A 28 2.61 -19.39 -14.28
N ALA A 29 1.56 -18.90 -13.64
CA ALA A 29 1.65 -18.11 -12.41
C ALA A 29 0.45 -18.40 -11.50
N CYS A 30 0.61 -18.20 -10.20
CA CYS A 30 -0.43 -18.41 -9.19
C CYS A 30 -0.64 -17.16 -8.35
N ALA A 31 -1.85 -16.99 -7.80
CA ALA A 31 -2.10 -15.94 -6.82
C ALA A 31 -1.09 -15.99 -5.69
N ILE A 32 -0.49 -14.85 -5.34
CA ILE A 32 0.55 -14.72 -4.30
C ILE A 32 1.69 -15.74 -4.39
N GLY A 33 1.88 -16.32 -5.57
CA GLY A 33 2.95 -17.30 -5.82
C GLY A 33 2.78 -18.66 -5.14
N ILE A 34 1.57 -19.05 -4.72
CA ILE A 34 1.33 -20.34 -4.06
C ILE A 34 1.86 -21.50 -4.92
N GLY A 35 2.59 -22.46 -4.32
CA GLY A 35 3.12 -23.61 -5.02
C GLY A 35 4.11 -24.42 -4.18
N GLU A 36 4.71 -25.44 -4.78
CA GLU A 36 5.71 -26.27 -4.11
C GLU A 36 6.91 -25.46 -3.61
N ARG A 37 7.52 -25.91 -2.53
CA ARG A 37 8.68 -25.32 -1.85
C ARG A 37 8.41 -23.89 -1.44
N VAL A 38 9.00 -22.90 -2.14
CA VAL A 38 8.81 -21.46 -1.91
C VAL A 38 7.75 -20.84 -2.84
N GLY A 39 7.12 -21.66 -3.67
CA GLY A 39 6.05 -21.26 -4.58
C GLY A 39 6.46 -21.05 -6.02
N ASN A 40 5.48 -20.67 -6.83
CA ASN A 40 5.57 -20.37 -8.25
C ASN A 40 5.77 -18.86 -8.50
N THR A 41 5.79 -18.47 -9.77
CA THR A 41 5.71 -17.06 -10.15
C THR A 41 4.44 -16.41 -9.55
N PRO A 42 4.55 -15.34 -8.76
CA PRO A 42 3.38 -14.61 -8.26
C PRO A 42 2.66 -13.90 -9.41
N MET A 43 1.42 -14.30 -9.68
CA MET A 43 0.63 -13.77 -10.81
C MET A 43 0.28 -12.30 -10.60
N ASP A 44 -0.01 -11.90 -9.38
CA ASP A 44 -0.29 -10.52 -9.01
C ASP A 44 0.88 -9.58 -9.35
N GLN A 45 2.10 -9.98 -9.00
CA GLN A 45 3.30 -9.21 -9.32
C GLN A 45 3.61 -9.25 -10.83
N LEU A 46 3.43 -10.40 -11.48
CA LEU A 46 3.67 -10.54 -12.92
C LEU A 46 2.71 -9.65 -13.71
N LEU A 47 1.42 -9.67 -13.43
CA LEU A 47 0.41 -8.87 -14.13
C LEU A 47 0.69 -7.36 -14.00
N VAL A 48 1.03 -6.89 -12.80
CA VAL A 48 1.37 -5.48 -12.57
C VAL A 48 2.61 -5.07 -13.37
N ASN A 49 3.65 -5.91 -13.39
CA ASN A 49 4.85 -5.62 -14.18
C ASN A 49 4.56 -5.61 -15.69
N LEU A 50 3.77 -6.56 -16.20
CA LEU A 50 3.35 -6.57 -17.60
C LEU A 50 2.55 -5.32 -17.98
N GLN A 51 1.66 -4.86 -17.10
CA GLN A 51 0.90 -3.62 -17.29
C GLN A 51 1.79 -2.38 -17.31
N LEU A 52 2.75 -2.29 -16.36
CA LEU A 52 3.70 -1.18 -16.28
C LEU A 52 4.67 -1.13 -17.47
N LEU A 53 5.02 -2.29 -18.03
CA LEU A 53 5.83 -2.40 -19.26
C LEU A 53 5.01 -2.10 -20.53
N GLY A 54 3.69 -1.96 -20.42
CA GLY A 54 2.80 -1.76 -21.58
C GLY A 54 2.63 -3.01 -22.45
N TRP A 55 2.95 -4.21 -21.94
CA TRP A 55 2.79 -5.47 -22.66
C TRP A 55 1.37 -6.01 -22.60
N ILE A 56 0.60 -5.59 -21.61
CA ILE A 56 -0.85 -5.85 -21.52
C ILE A 56 -1.58 -4.56 -21.20
N ASP A 57 -2.86 -4.53 -21.55
CA ASP A 57 -3.81 -3.49 -21.12
C ASP A 57 -5.03 -4.20 -20.51
N ARG A 58 -5.04 -4.31 -19.18
CA ARG A 58 -6.06 -5.01 -18.41
C ARG A 58 -6.51 -4.21 -17.20
N ASP A 59 -7.76 -4.34 -16.84
CA ASP A 59 -8.26 -3.87 -15.55
C ASP A 59 -7.75 -4.77 -14.43
N LEU A 60 -6.85 -4.25 -13.58
CA LEU A 60 -6.29 -4.96 -12.44
C LEU A 60 -6.92 -4.52 -11.10
N THR A 61 -7.99 -3.73 -11.12
CA THR A 61 -8.61 -3.19 -9.90
C THR A 61 -9.14 -4.26 -8.93
N LYS A 62 -9.40 -5.48 -9.44
CA LYS A 62 -9.83 -6.64 -8.64
C LYS A 62 -8.69 -7.55 -8.18
N LEU A 63 -7.46 -7.20 -8.47
CA LEU A 63 -6.30 -8.06 -8.18
C LEU A 63 -6.10 -8.30 -6.68
N HIS A 64 -6.30 -7.26 -5.87
CA HIS A 64 -6.21 -7.37 -4.42
C HIS A 64 -7.28 -8.34 -3.86
N GLU A 65 -8.54 -8.14 -4.25
CA GLU A 65 -9.67 -8.99 -3.86
C GLU A 65 -9.45 -10.46 -4.25
N TYR A 66 -8.92 -10.69 -5.45
CA TYR A 66 -8.57 -12.03 -5.94
C TYR A 66 -7.50 -12.70 -5.06
N CYS A 67 -6.44 -11.97 -4.71
CA CYS A 67 -5.37 -12.51 -3.85
C CYS A 67 -5.86 -12.79 -2.43
N GLU A 68 -6.71 -11.94 -1.86
CA GLU A 68 -7.33 -12.18 -0.57
C GLU A 68 -8.25 -13.44 -0.59
N LEU A 69 -9.03 -13.61 -1.67
CA LEU A 69 -9.86 -14.79 -1.83
C LEU A 69 -9.00 -16.07 -1.91
N ALA A 70 -7.92 -16.04 -2.69
CA ALA A 70 -7.00 -17.15 -2.81
C ALA A 70 -6.31 -17.48 -1.47
N SER A 71 -5.86 -16.45 -0.73
CA SER A 71 -5.29 -16.58 0.61
C SER A 71 -6.26 -17.28 1.57
N ARG A 72 -7.50 -16.82 1.64
CA ARG A 72 -8.52 -17.44 2.50
C ARG A 72 -8.84 -18.87 2.08
N ALA A 73 -8.97 -19.14 0.78
CA ALA A 73 -9.32 -20.45 0.27
C ALA A 73 -8.23 -21.51 0.49
N THR A 74 -6.97 -21.09 0.51
CA THR A 74 -5.81 -22.00 0.65
C THR A 74 -5.22 -22.03 2.06
N GLY A 75 -5.59 -21.07 2.92
CA GLY A 75 -5.01 -20.89 4.24
C GLY A 75 -3.58 -20.31 4.22
N VAL A 76 -3.07 -19.86 3.07
CA VAL A 76 -1.75 -19.23 2.95
C VAL A 76 -1.90 -17.72 3.21
N PRO A 77 -1.32 -17.18 4.30
CA PRO A 77 -1.48 -15.77 4.63
C PRO A 77 -0.70 -14.86 3.67
N ILE A 78 -1.21 -13.66 3.43
CA ILE A 78 -0.48 -12.60 2.73
C ILE A 78 0.35 -11.85 3.80
N PRO A 79 1.69 -11.84 3.71
CA PRO A 79 2.52 -11.04 4.61
C PRO A 79 2.19 -9.54 4.48
N ASP A 80 2.28 -8.79 5.58
CA ASP A 80 1.97 -7.36 5.59
C ASP A 80 2.81 -6.57 4.58
N ASN A 81 4.08 -6.91 4.43
CA ASN A 81 5.02 -6.28 3.50
C ASN A 81 5.03 -6.94 2.10
N TYR A 82 4.06 -7.80 1.78
CA TYR A 82 4.01 -8.43 0.48
C TYR A 82 3.77 -7.38 -0.62
N PRO A 83 4.53 -7.42 -1.75
CA PRO A 83 4.37 -6.45 -2.82
C PRO A 83 2.92 -6.36 -3.32
N ILE A 84 2.46 -5.16 -3.61
CA ILE A 84 1.17 -4.86 -4.29
C ILE A 84 -0.06 -5.14 -3.41
N VAL A 85 -0.20 -6.35 -2.86
CA VAL A 85 -1.42 -6.77 -2.15
C VAL A 85 -1.27 -6.85 -0.63
N GLY A 86 -0.06 -6.78 -0.09
CA GLY A 86 0.17 -6.71 1.35
C GLY A 86 -0.45 -5.47 1.99
N ARG A 87 -0.73 -5.55 3.29
CA ARG A 87 -1.33 -4.44 4.04
C ARG A 87 -0.53 -3.15 3.88
N ASP A 88 0.79 -3.24 3.95
CA ASP A 88 1.69 -2.08 4.01
C ASP A 88 2.14 -1.57 2.63
N ALA A 89 1.77 -2.24 1.53
CA ALA A 89 2.27 -1.95 0.18
C ALA A 89 2.09 -0.49 -0.27
N PHE A 90 1.06 0.20 0.24
CA PHE A 90 0.73 1.60 -0.12
C PHE A 90 0.62 2.50 1.11
N ARG A 91 1.34 2.18 2.20
CA ARG A 91 1.36 2.94 3.43
C ARG A 91 2.63 3.78 3.54
N THR A 92 2.48 5.04 3.90
CA THR A 92 3.61 6.00 3.99
C THR A 92 3.58 6.72 5.33
N GLY A 93 4.54 6.40 6.20
CA GLY A 93 4.73 7.03 7.51
C GLY A 93 5.78 8.14 7.53
N THR A 94 6.74 8.14 6.57
CA THR A 94 7.84 9.12 6.54
C THR A 94 7.35 10.49 6.08
N GLY A 95 7.70 11.53 6.84
CA GLY A 95 7.19 12.89 6.65
C GLY A 95 7.46 13.50 5.28
N VAL A 96 8.67 13.32 4.73
CA VAL A 96 9.03 13.88 3.41
C VAL A 96 8.22 13.22 2.29
N HIS A 97 8.05 11.90 2.34
CA HIS A 97 7.27 11.14 1.35
C HIS A 97 5.78 11.50 1.42
N ALA A 98 5.24 11.53 2.64
CA ALA A 98 3.86 11.93 2.87
C ALA A 98 3.58 13.36 2.37
N ALA A 99 4.49 14.31 2.66
CA ALA A 99 4.34 15.69 2.23
C ALA A 99 4.25 15.84 0.70
N ALA A 100 5.00 15.05 -0.06
CA ALA A 100 4.93 15.08 -1.52
C ALA A 100 3.59 14.55 -2.05
N ILE A 101 3.10 13.44 -1.50
CA ILE A 101 1.78 12.87 -1.85
C ILE A 101 0.67 13.87 -1.51
N ILE A 102 0.70 14.45 -0.30
CA ILE A 102 -0.28 15.44 0.17
C ILE A 102 -0.26 16.69 -0.73
N LYS A 103 0.94 17.17 -1.10
CA LYS A 103 1.11 18.32 -1.98
C LYS A 103 0.52 18.08 -3.37
N ALA A 104 0.72 16.90 -3.94
CA ALA A 104 0.13 16.51 -5.22
C ALA A 104 -1.40 16.48 -5.13
N ARG A 105 -1.98 15.84 -4.11
CA ARG A 105 -3.42 15.80 -3.87
C ARG A 105 -4.02 17.22 -3.73
N LYS A 106 -3.39 18.10 -2.96
CA LYS A 106 -3.84 19.49 -2.79
C LYS A 106 -3.84 20.31 -4.08
N LYS A 107 -3.04 19.90 -5.08
CA LYS A 107 -3.04 20.49 -6.42
C LYS A 107 -4.06 19.85 -7.37
N GLY A 108 -4.79 18.84 -6.92
CA GLY A 108 -5.69 18.05 -7.78
C GLY A 108 -4.98 17.11 -8.73
N ASP A 109 -3.69 16.82 -8.49
CA ASP A 109 -2.89 15.91 -9.31
C ASP A 109 -2.85 14.52 -8.66
N ASP A 110 -3.97 13.81 -8.76
CA ASP A 110 -4.10 12.44 -8.23
C ASP A 110 -3.18 11.45 -8.95
N TRP A 111 -2.90 11.70 -10.23
CA TRP A 111 -1.97 10.89 -11.00
C TRP A 111 -0.55 10.93 -10.40
N LEU A 112 -0.06 12.13 -10.08
CA LEU A 112 1.24 12.31 -9.44
C LEU A 112 1.22 11.79 -8.00
N ALA A 113 0.16 12.06 -7.24
CA ALA A 113 0.03 11.61 -5.86
C ALA A 113 0.16 10.09 -5.72
N ASP A 114 -0.32 9.35 -6.72
CA ASP A 114 -0.31 7.89 -6.73
C ASP A 114 1.06 7.29 -7.15
N ARG A 115 1.97 8.11 -7.69
CA ARG A 115 3.24 7.66 -8.27
C ARG A 115 4.49 8.26 -7.64
N VAL A 116 4.38 9.41 -6.99
CA VAL A 116 5.56 10.20 -6.58
C VAL A 116 6.51 9.45 -5.64
N TYR A 117 6.00 8.52 -4.84
CA TYR A 117 6.78 7.66 -3.95
C TYR A 117 6.37 6.18 -4.02
N SER A 118 5.73 5.77 -5.10
CA SER A 118 5.33 4.38 -5.31
C SER A 118 5.70 3.91 -6.71
N GLY A 119 6.45 2.82 -6.80
CA GLY A 119 6.78 2.17 -8.07
C GLY A 119 5.57 1.53 -8.76
N VAL A 120 4.49 1.31 -8.00
CA VAL A 120 3.19 0.83 -8.51
C VAL A 120 2.13 1.84 -8.11
N PRO A 121 1.33 2.38 -9.05
CA PRO A 121 0.18 3.21 -8.69
C PRO A 121 -0.85 2.39 -7.91
N ALA A 122 -1.25 2.86 -6.73
CA ALA A 122 -2.22 2.14 -5.90
C ALA A 122 -3.57 1.97 -6.61
N SER A 123 -4.00 2.99 -7.36
CA SER A 123 -5.24 2.98 -8.15
C SER A 123 -5.28 1.87 -9.20
N MET A 124 -4.13 1.50 -9.78
CA MET A 124 -4.02 0.41 -10.76
C MET A 124 -4.58 -0.92 -10.23
N VAL A 125 -4.45 -1.15 -8.95
CA VAL A 125 -4.88 -2.40 -8.27
C VAL A 125 -6.07 -2.18 -7.33
N GLY A 126 -6.83 -1.10 -7.53
CA GLY A 126 -8.04 -0.79 -6.75
C GLY A 126 -7.76 -0.32 -5.32
N ARG A 127 -6.52 0.10 -5.02
CA ARG A 127 -6.10 0.57 -3.69
C ARG A 127 -5.89 2.09 -3.68
N LYS A 128 -5.52 2.62 -2.52
CA LYS A 128 -5.20 4.05 -2.32
C LYS A 128 -3.92 4.19 -1.49
N GLN A 129 -3.18 5.26 -1.74
CA GLN A 129 -2.09 5.68 -0.87
C GLN A 129 -2.62 6.09 0.50
N ILE A 130 -2.07 5.51 1.56
CA ILE A 130 -2.44 5.76 2.95
C ILE A 130 -1.30 6.52 3.63
N ILE A 131 -1.62 7.64 4.25
CA ILE A 131 -0.67 8.41 5.05
C ILE A 131 -0.85 8.02 6.50
N GLU A 132 0.21 7.53 7.10
CA GLU A 132 0.25 7.09 8.49
C GLU A 132 0.96 8.09 9.39
N VAL A 133 0.75 7.95 10.71
CA VAL A 133 1.36 8.79 11.75
C VAL A 133 2.21 7.92 12.67
N GLY A 134 3.49 8.27 12.78
CA GLY A 134 4.45 7.53 13.60
C GLY A 134 5.75 8.32 13.83
N PRO A 135 6.81 7.69 14.38
CA PRO A 135 8.01 8.38 14.79
C PRO A 135 8.72 9.15 13.67
N MET A 136 8.62 8.67 12.42
CA MET A 136 9.24 9.30 11.25
C MET A 136 8.34 10.30 10.54
N SER A 137 7.13 10.55 11.06
CA SER A 137 6.15 11.44 10.44
C SER A 137 6.51 12.91 10.65
N GLY A 138 6.04 13.75 9.72
CA GLY A 138 5.99 15.20 9.86
C GLY A 138 4.60 15.68 10.31
N ILE A 139 4.49 16.96 10.63
CA ILE A 139 3.22 17.60 10.98
C ILE A 139 2.15 17.38 9.89
N SER A 140 2.54 17.39 8.62
CA SER A 140 1.64 17.16 7.49
C SER A 140 0.96 15.78 7.50
N ASN A 141 1.61 14.76 8.07
CA ASN A 141 0.99 13.45 8.24
C ASN A 141 -0.19 13.54 9.21
N VAL A 142 0.00 14.21 10.34
CA VAL A 142 -1.05 14.40 11.36
C VAL A 142 -2.23 15.20 10.78
N GLN A 143 -1.93 16.31 10.10
CA GLN A 143 -2.96 17.13 9.46
C GLN A 143 -3.76 16.32 8.43
N CYS A 144 -3.07 15.53 7.59
CA CYS A 144 -3.72 14.70 6.59
C CYS A 144 -4.57 13.60 7.24
N TRP A 145 -4.10 13.00 8.35
CA TRP A 145 -4.88 12.00 9.07
C TRP A 145 -6.17 12.61 9.64
N LEU A 146 -6.09 13.78 10.29
CA LEU A 146 -7.24 14.51 10.81
C LEU A 146 -8.24 14.87 9.69
N ASP A 147 -7.77 15.44 8.58
CA ASP A 147 -8.59 15.78 7.41
C ASP A 147 -9.31 14.54 6.86
N ASN A 148 -8.62 13.41 6.71
CA ASN A 148 -9.19 12.17 6.20
C ASN A 148 -10.29 11.59 7.13
N HIS A 149 -10.25 11.90 8.43
CA HIS A 149 -11.25 11.49 9.41
C HIS A 149 -12.33 12.54 9.66
N GLY A 150 -12.33 13.65 8.90
CA GLY A 150 -13.29 14.73 9.05
C GLY A 150 -13.18 15.48 10.39
N ILE A 151 -11.99 15.43 11.02
CA ILE A 151 -11.71 16.08 12.29
C ILE A 151 -11.06 17.45 12.01
N PRO A 152 -11.60 18.55 12.58
CA PRO A 152 -11.00 19.87 12.38
C PRO A 152 -9.53 19.91 12.82
N VAL A 153 -8.67 20.43 11.93
CA VAL A 153 -7.24 20.57 12.20
C VAL A 153 -7.02 21.74 13.15
N ARG A 154 -6.83 21.46 14.44
CA ARG A 154 -6.54 22.43 15.49
C ARG A 154 -5.09 22.28 15.96
N PRO A 155 -4.35 23.39 16.19
CA PRO A 155 -2.94 23.34 16.59
C PRO A 155 -2.67 22.40 17.77
N GLU A 156 -3.50 22.47 18.82
CA GLU A 156 -3.36 21.66 20.02
C GLU A 156 -3.52 20.15 19.77
N LEU A 157 -4.40 19.77 18.82
CA LEU A 157 -4.53 18.36 18.42
C LEU A 157 -3.32 17.91 17.60
N VAL A 158 -2.87 18.76 16.67
CA VAL A 158 -1.71 18.45 15.83
C VAL A 158 -0.47 18.25 16.71
N ASP A 159 -0.23 19.15 17.66
CA ASP A 159 0.92 19.08 18.56
C ASP A 159 0.87 17.84 19.45
N ALA A 160 -0.28 17.56 20.06
CA ALA A 160 -0.44 16.39 20.94
C ALA A 160 -0.22 15.06 20.19
N ILE A 161 -0.82 14.90 19.00
CA ILE A 161 -0.66 13.70 18.18
C ILE A 161 0.78 13.59 17.69
N PHE A 162 1.38 14.70 17.26
CA PHE A 162 2.77 14.73 16.78
C PHE A 162 3.75 14.35 17.87
N GLN A 163 3.61 14.89 19.08
CA GLN A 163 4.46 14.54 20.23
C GLN A 163 4.31 13.05 20.57
N ARG A 164 3.08 12.56 20.67
CA ARG A 164 2.82 11.14 20.92
C ARG A 164 3.47 10.24 19.85
N ALA A 165 3.42 10.66 18.58
CA ALA A 165 4.07 9.94 17.49
C ALA A 165 5.60 9.91 17.63
N LYS A 166 6.21 11.03 18.08
CA LYS A 166 7.67 11.11 18.32
C LYS A 166 8.16 10.26 19.48
N GLU A 167 7.31 10.04 20.46
CA GLU A 167 7.60 9.18 21.63
C GLU A 167 7.33 7.69 21.35
N SER A 168 6.68 7.36 20.23
CA SER A 168 6.38 5.99 19.83
C SER A 168 7.56 5.35 19.11
N ASP A 169 7.70 4.04 19.22
CA ASP A 169 8.60 3.19 18.44
C ASP A 169 7.95 2.58 17.19
N ARG A 170 6.65 2.86 16.96
CA ARG A 170 5.84 2.32 15.87
C ARG A 170 4.83 3.33 15.33
N ILE A 171 4.18 2.99 14.24
CA ILE A 171 3.01 3.72 13.72
C ILE A 171 1.90 3.66 14.78
N LEU A 172 1.27 4.81 15.06
CA LEU A 172 0.10 4.90 15.92
C LEU A 172 -1.12 4.29 15.18
N ASN A 173 -1.93 3.53 15.90
CA ASN A 173 -3.19 3.07 15.35
C ASN A 173 -4.28 4.15 15.50
N ASP A 174 -5.38 3.99 14.77
CA ASP A 174 -6.47 4.98 14.77
C ASP A 174 -7.10 5.17 16.14
N GLU A 175 -7.20 4.12 16.96
CA GLU A 175 -7.76 4.20 18.31
C GLU A 175 -6.91 5.06 19.24
N GLU A 176 -5.59 4.97 19.16
CA GLU A 176 -4.66 5.81 19.93
C GLU A 176 -4.81 7.28 19.54
N ILE A 177 -4.90 7.58 18.24
CA ILE A 177 -5.06 8.96 17.77
C ILE A 177 -6.43 9.50 18.16
N LEU A 178 -7.50 8.71 17.96
CA LEU A 178 -8.86 9.10 18.37
C LEU A 178 -8.99 9.34 19.87
N SER A 179 -8.30 8.57 20.69
CA SER A 179 -8.26 8.78 22.16
C SER A 179 -7.70 10.16 22.52
N LEU A 180 -6.63 10.61 21.82
CA LEU A 180 -6.08 11.96 22.01
C LEU A 180 -7.05 13.04 21.55
N VAL A 181 -7.73 12.81 20.42
CA VAL A 181 -8.76 13.73 19.91
C VAL A 181 -9.88 13.90 20.90
N HIS A 182 -10.43 12.80 21.46
CA HIS A 182 -11.51 12.83 22.44
C HIS A 182 -11.09 13.52 23.75
N GLY A 183 -9.84 13.25 24.20
CA GLY A 183 -9.32 13.86 25.44
C GLY A 183 -9.13 15.39 25.36
N LEU A 184 -8.90 15.91 24.15
CA LEU A 184 -8.70 17.34 23.89
C LEU A 184 -9.94 18.05 23.29
N THR A 185 -11.02 17.30 23.03
CA THR A 185 -12.28 17.90 22.59
C THR A 185 -13.08 18.28 23.83
N PRO A 186 -13.43 19.59 24.05
CA PRO A 186 -14.29 19.95 25.14
C PRO A 186 -15.60 19.18 25.05
N THR A 187 -15.93 18.43 26.08
CA THR A 187 -17.28 17.87 26.25
C THR A 187 -18.24 19.05 26.15
N ALA A 188 -19.12 19.06 25.13
CA ALA A 188 -20.19 20.05 25.08
C ALA A 188 -20.95 19.92 26.40
N ALA A 189 -20.78 20.92 27.26
CA ALA A 189 -21.52 20.97 28.52
C ALA A 189 -23.01 20.86 28.17
N ALA A 190 -23.64 19.80 28.67
CA ALA A 190 -25.07 19.62 28.56
C ALA A 190 -25.74 20.86 29.08
N ARG A 191 -26.43 21.57 28.19
CA ARG A 191 -27.37 22.64 28.54
C ARG A 191 -28.74 22.03 28.69
#